data_4bff308c60a703e0383c82435bfc5ac1
#
_entry.id   4bff308c60a703e0383c82435bfc5ac1
#
_cell.length_a   1.000
_cell.length_b   1.000
_cell.length_c   1.000
_cell.angle_alpha   90.00
_cell.angle_beta   90.00
_cell.angle_gamma   90.00
#
_symmetry.space_group_name_H-M   'P 1'
#
loop_
_entity.id
_entity.type
_entity.pdbx_description
1 polymer ?
#
loop_
_entity_poly.entity_id
_entity_poly.type
_entity_poly.pdbx_seq_one_letter_code
_entity_poly.pdbx_strand_id
1 'polypeptide(L)'
;MNISPPKAFIRDTLTQLYPQADHQAIAAKIEQLIQRWKPKTQTTIPLDQSRIWMIAYGDSICAQGENPLSILHQFAKLWLKGTISDIHLLPMFPWTSDDGFSVVDYRQVDPHLGQWSDIAALAGDFNLMFDFVINHISQQSRWFQGYLHGEPRYQNYFINADPDENYSRITRPRTSPLLTPFTLKTGETAHIWTTFSADQIDLNFREPEVLLESIDILLEYASRGAQAIRLDAVGFLWKEKNSRCIHLPQTHQVIKLWRAILEEIWPDCLLITETNVPHQENISYLGAGDEAHMVYQFPLPPLTLHACLRGNARWLRQWAQSLEQETFPANTTFFNFLASHDGIGLRPVENILSTEEKAFLVSEVERKQGRISWRTNPDGSQSPYEMNINFLSALSEPGEAPDTQVARFAAAHAILFMLQGVPAIYYHSLLGSENDIAGLNASGINRRINREKLDFAATHQALVTPESRQAKIYAALTTLLRIRQQHPAFSPAAAQQVLTLPDALFGVKRHHQTEEETVYGIVNVTGASQTLFLPVTGTDLLTGTPFNGVCELAGWQTIWIHVKAQPEA
;
A
#
# COMPACT_ATOMS: atom_id res chain seq x y z
N MET A 1 13.82 -22.95 34.26
CA MET A 1 14.19 -21.81 33.44
C MET A 1 12.93 -21.21 32.86
N ASN A 2 12.52 -20.03 33.27
CA ASN A 2 11.41 -19.32 32.62
C ASN A 2 11.87 -18.92 31.22
N ILE A 3 11.33 -19.58 30.22
CA ILE A 3 11.53 -19.21 28.81
C ILE A 3 10.81 -17.88 28.61
N SER A 4 11.48 -16.86 28.04
CA SER A 4 10.80 -15.59 27.74
C SER A 4 9.62 -15.84 26.79
N PRO A 5 8.50 -15.09 26.90
CA PRO A 5 7.31 -15.30 26.08
C PRO A 5 7.58 -15.42 24.58
N PRO A 6 8.47 -14.61 23.95
CA PRO A 6 8.79 -14.74 22.53
C PRO A 6 9.40 -16.10 22.17
N LYS A 7 10.29 -16.66 23.02
CA LYS A 7 10.96 -17.94 22.73
C LYS A 7 10.00 -19.14 22.78
N ALA A 8 9.02 -19.13 23.69
CA ALA A 8 7.97 -20.15 23.74
C ALA A 8 7.10 -20.08 22.49
N PHE A 9 6.66 -18.89 22.09
CA PHE A 9 5.86 -18.65 20.90
C PHE A 9 6.58 -19.11 19.62
N ILE A 10 7.87 -18.78 19.45
CA ILE A 10 8.69 -19.24 18.31
C ILE A 10 8.68 -20.77 18.21
N ARG A 11 8.92 -21.48 19.30
CA ARG A 11 8.93 -22.95 19.32
C ARG A 11 7.58 -23.57 18.98
N ASP A 12 6.51 -23.04 19.55
CA ASP A 12 5.15 -23.52 19.30
C ASP A 12 4.77 -23.31 17.83
N THR A 13 5.09 -22.16 17.26
CA THR A 13 4.87 -21.85 15.85
C THR A 13 5.65 -22.77 14.93
N LEU A 14 6.94 -23.02 15.22
CA LEU A 14 7.76 -23.96 14.43
C LEU A 14 7.22 -25.38 14.48
N THR A 15 6.70 -25.82 15.63
CA THR A 15 6.08 -27.14 15.77
C THR A 15 4.85 -27.29 14.89
N GLN A 16 4.05 -26.21 14.76
CA GLN A 16 2.86 -26.21 13.91
C GLN A 16 3.20 -26.12 12.43
N LEU A 17 4.17 -25.29 12.05
CA LEU A 17 4.58 -25.11 10.64
C LEU A 17 5.34 -26.32 10.09
N TYR A 18 6.22 -26.93 10.91
CA TYR A 18 7.18 -27.95 10.47
C TYR A 18 7.18 -29.18 11.38
N PRO A 19 6.08 -29.94 11.51
CA PRO A 19 5.94 -30.99 12.53
C PRO A 19 6.99 -32.11 12.46
N GLN A 20 7.70 -32.24 11.33
CA GLN A 20 8.73 -33.26 11.11
C GLN A 20 10.17 -32.72 11.20
N ALA A 21 10.36 -31.42 11.43
CA ALA A 21 11.69 -30.79 11.42
C ALA A 21 12.31 -30.78 12.84
N ASP A 22 13.61 -30.52 12.88
CA ASP A 22 14.32 -30.24 14.14
C ASP A 22 14.04 -28.79 14.59
N HIS A 23 12.95 -28.62 15.36
CA HIS A 23 12.51 -27.32 15.87
C HIS A 23 13.56 -26.64 16.73
N GLN A 24 14.42 -27.42 17.44
CA GLN A 24 15.46 -26.91 18.29
C GLN A 24 16.58 -26.26 17.45
N ALA A 25 16.99 -26.93 16.38
CA ALA A 25 17.99 -26.40 15.46
C ALA A 25 17.50 -25.14 14.74
N ILE A 26 16.23 -25.13 14.28
CA ILE A 26 15.63 -23.97 13.62
C ILE A 26 15.54 -22.79 14.61
N ALA A 27 15.01 -23.01 15.81
CA ALA A 27 14.91 -21.97 16.84
C ALA A 27 16.27 -21.39 17.23
N ALA A 28 17.31 -22.22 17.33
CA ALA A 28 18.68 -21.77 17.59
C ALA A 28 19.23 -20.87 16.46
N LYS A 29 18.95 -21.20 15.20
CA LYS A 29 19.30 -20.33 14.06
C LYS A 29 18.56 -19.00 14.12
N ILE A 30 17.25 -18.99 14.44
CA ILE A 30 16.48 -17.75 14.61
C ILE A 30 17.09 -16.89 15.72
N GLU A 31 17.47 -17.48 16.84
CA GLU A 31 18.11 -16.75 17.94
C GLU A 31 19.45 -16.14 17.50
N GLN A 32 20.25 -16.85 16.70
CA GLN A 32 21.48 -16.32 16.12
C GLN A 32 21.21 -15.12 15.20
N LEU A 33 20.16 -15.18 14.38
CA LEU A 33 19.75 -14.05 13.51
C LEU A 33 19.32 -12.84 14.34
N ILE A 34 18.51 -13.05 15.38
CA ILE A 34 18.10 -12.00 16.32
C ILE A 34 19.33 -11.32 16.95
N GLN A 35 20.30 -12.10 17.44
CA GLN A 35 21.53 -11.55 18.03
C GLN A 35 22.38 -10.80 16.98
N ARG A 36 22.46 -11.31 15.76
CA ARG A 36 23.21 -10.69 14.66
C ARG A 36 22.71 -9.29 14.32
N TRP A 37 21.37 -9.11 14.28
CA TRP A 37 20.73 -7.90 13.82
C TRP A 37 20.22 -6.97 14.91
N LYS A 38 20.49 -7.31 16.18
CA LYS A 38 20.07 -6.50 17.31
C LYS A 38 20.68 -5.08 17.25
N PRO A 39 19.86 -4.02 17.29
CA PRO A 39 20.36 -2.65 17.22
C PRO A 39 21.10 -2.26 18.50
N LYS A 40 22.02 -1.31 18.37
CA LYS A 40 22.74 -0.72 19.52
C LYS A 40 21.89 0.31 20.26
N THR A 41 21.01 1.00 19.53
CA THR A 41 20.11 2.04 20.06
C THR A 41 18.75 1.87 19.40
N GLN A 42 17.69 2.13 20.17
CA GLN A 42 16.31 2.16 19.67
C GLN A 42 15.77 3.58 19.77
N THR A 43 15.04 4.01 18.77
CA THR A 43 14.30 5.29 18.74
C THR A 43 12.84 4.98 18.55
N THR A 44 11.98 5.55 19.38
CA THR A 44 10.54 5.37 19.23
C THR A 44 9.97 6.41 18.30
N ILE A 45 9.24 5.97 17.29
CA ILE A 45 8.56 6.83 16.33
C ILE A 45 7.06 6.63 16.51
N PRO A 46 6.32 7.64 17.00
CA PRO A 46 4.89 7.50 17.25
C PRO A 46 4.12 7.30 15.93
N LEU A 47 3.05 6.51 16.01
CA LEU A 47 2.08 6.36 14.92
C LEU A 47 0.89 7.29 15.20
N ASP A 48 1.05 8.56 14.86
CA ASP A 48 0.07 9.62 15.11
C ASP A 48 -0.32 10.39 13.83
N GLN A 49 -0.99 11.52 13.96
CA GLN A 49 -1.43 12.36 12.84
C GLN A 49 -0.28 12.94 12.00
N SER A 50 0.94 12.96 12.52
CA SER A 50 2.10 13.48 11.77
C SER A 50 2.61 12.52 10.70
N ARG A 51 2.26 11.24 10.78
CA ARG A 51 2.72 10.22 9.83
C ARG A 51 1.96 10.32 8.52
N ILE A 52 2.69 10.62 7.45
CA ILE A 52 2.19 10.75 6.08
C ILE A 52 3.20 10.14 5.14
N TRP A 53 2.77 9.14 4.37
CA TRP A 53 3.61 8.44 3.40
C TRP A 53 3.54 9.05 2.01
N MET A 54 4.70 9.13 1.32
CA MET A 54 4.74 9.21 -0.13
C MET A 54 5.16 7.86 -0.72
N ILE A 55 4.38 7.33 -1.65
CA ILE A 55 4.71 6.12 -2.39
C ILE A 55 5.49 6.51 -3.65
N ALA A 56 6.70 5.99 -3.83
CA ALA A 56 7.56 6.29 -4.96
C ALA A 56 8.55 5.17 -5.28
N TYR A 57 8.94 5.06 -6.54
CA TYR A 57 10.14 4.31 -6.93
C TYR A 57 11.39 5.13 -6.62
N GLY A 58 12.54 4.47 -6.47
CA GLY A 58 13.82 5.14 -6.30
C GLY A 58 14.19 6.07 -7.46
N ASP A 59 13.63 5.83 -8.64
CA ASP A 59 13.79 6.60 -9.87
C ASP A 59 12.53 7.35 -10.31
N SER A 60 11.58 7.57 -9.41
CA SER A 60 10.36 8.34 -9.72
C SER A 60 10.67 9.76 -10.19
N ILE A 61 11.75 10.35 -9.67
CA ILE A 61 12.28 11.65 -10.07
C ILE A 61 13.73 11.42 -10.49
N CYS A 62 14.07 11.81 -11.71
CA CYS A 62 15.38 11.56 -12.31
C CYS A 62 16.01 12.85 -12.83
N ALA A 63 17.35 12.84 -12.97
CA ALA A 63 18.12 13.79 -13.75
C ALA A 63 19.14 13.04 -14.58
N GLN A 64 19.39 13.51 -15.81
CA GLN A 64 20.28 12.83 -16.73
C GLN A 64 21.71 12.72 -16.18
N GLY A 65 22.25 11.50 -16.12
CA GLY A 65 23.62 11.24 -15.69
C GLY A 65 23.83 11.25 -14.16
N GLU A 66 22.77 11.44 -13.39
CA GLU A 66 22.80 11.47 -11.94
C GLU A 66 22.24 10.18 -11.33
N ASN A 67 22.63 9.89 -10.11
CA ASN A 67 22.12 8.75 -9.33
C ASN A 67 20.65 9.00 -8.93
N PRO A 68 19.68 8.16 -9.36
CA PRO A 68 18.26 8.39 -9.09
C PRO A 68 17.90 8.54 -7.61
N LEU A 69 18.43 7.70 -6.72
CA LEU A 69 18.16 7.80 -5.27
C LEU A 69 18.68 9.13 -4.69
N SER A 70 19.82 9.63 -5.18
CA SER A 70 20.33 10.94 -4.78
C SER A 70 19.43 12.08 -5.25
N ILE A 71 18.91 11.99 -6.48
CA ILE A 71 17.95 12.96 -7.03
C ILE A 71 16.62 12.92 -6.28
N LEU A 72 16.10 11.72 -5.99
CA LEU A 72 14.89 11.58 -5.17
C LEU A 72 15.08 12.21 -3.79
N HIS A 73 16.24 12.01 -3.16
CA HIS A 73 16.56 12.60 -1.86
C HIS A 73 16.63 14.14 -1.93
N GLN A 74 17.30 14.70 -2.97
CA GLN A 74 17.33 16.15 -3.19
C GLN A 74 15.92 16.73 -3.37
N PHE A 75 15.10 16.07 -4.19
CA PHE A 75 13.72 16.46 -4.40
C PHE A 75 12.91 16.42 -3.10
N ALA A 76 13.04 15.34 -2.34
CA ALA A 76 12.34 15.16 -1.07
C ALA A 76 12.71 16.23 -0.04
N LYS A 77 14.00 16.57 0.07
CA LYS A 77 14.45 17.66 0.95
C LYS A 77 13.88 19.02 0.55
N LEU A 78 13.80 19.28 -0.75
CA LEU A 78 13.34 20.58 -1.26
C LEU A 78 11.82 20.73 -1.15
N TRP A 79 11.05 19.69 -1.47
CA TRP A 79 9.61 19.77 -1.67
C TRP A 79 8.78 19.05 -0.60
N LEU A 80 9.30 17.99 0.03
CA LEU A 80 8.51 17.14 0.91
C LEU A 80 8.75 17.40 2.39
N LYS A 81 9.90 17.97 2.77
CA LYS A 81 10.26 18.18 4.17
C LYS A 81 9.23 19.06 4.89
N GLY A 82 8.77 18.59 6.06
CA GLY A 82 7.74 19.27 6.85
C GLY A 82 6.30 19.02 6.40
N THR A 83 6.09 18.17 5.37
CA THR A 83 4.76 17.76 4.92
C THR A 83 4.63 16.25 4.82
N ILE A 84 5.64 15.58 4.24
CA ILE A 84 5.75 14.13 4.19
C ILE A 84 6.76 13.69 5.27
N SER A 85 6.41 12.72 6.07
CA SER A 85 7.26 12.16 7.12
C SER A 85 7.93 10.86 6.70
N ASP A 86 7.30 10.12 5.79
CA ASP A 86 7.65 8.76 5.42
C ASP A 86 7.69 8.59 3.91
N ILE A 87 8.66 7.83 3.41
CA ILE A 87 8.74 7.46 1.99
C ILE A 87 8.67 5.95 1.87
N HIS A 88 7.64 5.47 1.18
CA HIS A 88 7.59 4.10 0.71
C HIS A 88 8.42 4.00 -0.57
N LEU A 89 9.60 3.41 -0.46
CA LEU A 89 10.40 3.01 -1.60
C LEU A 89 9.88 1.69 -2.14
N LEU A 90 9.24 1.74 -3.30
CA LEU A 90 8.88 0.55 -4.09
C LEU A 90 10.16 -0.25 -4.40
N PRO A 91 10.09 -1.54 -4.78
CA PRO A 91 11.25 -2.40 -4.80
C PRO A 91 12.47 -1.77 -5.46
N MET A 92 13.55 -1.63 -4.67
CA MET A 92 14.79 -0.95 -5.05
C MET A 92 15.93 -1.92 -5.36
N PHE A 93 15.61 -3.20 -5.50
CA PHE A 93 16.56 -4.29 -5.71
C PHE A 93 16.74 -4.59 -7.19
N PRO A 94 17.82 -5.28 -7.61
CA PRO A 94 17.94 -5.77 -8.99
C PRO A 94 16.75 -6.65 -9.34
N TRP A 95 16.17 -6.45 -10.52
CA TRP A 95 14.93 -7.09 -10.95
C TRP A 95 14.93 -7.42 -12.45
N THR A 96 13.99 -8.25 -12.89
CA THR A 96 13.86 -8.66 -14.30
C THR A 96 12.52 -8.30 -14.93
N SER A 97 11.47 -8.15 -14.15
CA SER A 97 10.13 -7.79 -14.66
C SER A 97 9.27 -7.09 -13.60
N ASP A 98 8.11 -6.60 -14.03
CA ASP A 98 7.08 -5.92 -13.22
C ASP A 98 7.64 -4.74 -12.37
N ASP A 99 8.60 -4.00 -12.95
CA ASP A 99 9.17 -2.79 -12.35
C ASP A 99 9.63 -2.99 -10.89
N GLY A 100 10.37 -4.05 -10.63
CA GLY A 100 10.95 -4.35 -9.32
C GLY A 100 10.30 -5.54 -8.59
N PHE A 101 9.10 -5.99 -8.99
CA PHE A 101 8.39 -7.06 -8.31
C PHE A 101 8.76 -8.48 -8.79
N SER A 102 9.86 -8.62 -9.53
CA SER A 102 10.57 -9.88 -9.79
C SER A 102 12.03 -9.71 -9.37
N VAL A 103 12.29 -9.87 -8.08
CA VAL A 103 13.57 -9.55 -7.44
C VAL A 103 14.64 -10.57 -7.81
N VAL A 104 15.82 -10.12 -8.22
CA VAL A 104 16.98 -10.97 -8.49
C VAL A 104 17.79 -11.23 -7.22
N ASP A 105 17.97 -10.18 -6.39
CA ASP A 105 18.73 -10.25 -5.14
C ASP A 105 18.10 -9.30 -4.10
N TYR A 106 17.60 -9.85 -3.00
CA TYR A 106 16.96 -9.08 -1.92
C TYR A 106 17.91 -8.20 -1.11
N ARG A 107 19.21 -8.42 -1.19
CA ARG A 107 20.22 -7.80 -0.32
C ARG A 107 21.01 -6.69 -1.00
N GLN A 108 20.84 -6.55 -2.30
CA GLN A 108 21.57 -5.58 -3.10
C GLN A 108 20.62 -4.47 -3.59
N VAL A 109 21.01 -3.22 -3.48
CA VAL A 109 20.33 -2.12 -4.18
C VAL A 109 20.65 -2.21 -5.66
N ASP A 110 19.66 -1.98 -6.53
CA ASP A 110 19.88 -1.96 -7.98
C ASP A 110 20.95 -0.90 -8.32
N PRO A 111 22.05 -1.29 -8.96
CA PRO A 111 23.12 -0.36 -9.32
C PRO A 111 22.66 0.81 -10.19
N HIS A 112 21.54 0.68 -10.93
CA HIS A 112 20.96 1.77 -11.71
C HIS A 112 20.27 2.81 -10.84
N LEU A 113 19.83 2.45 -9.63
CA LEU A 113 19.21 3.35 -8.66
C LEU A 113 20.26 4.02 -7.75
N GLY A 114 21.28 3.26 -7.34
CA GLY A 114 22.29 3.70 -6.39
C GLY A 114 22.80 2.57 -5.49
N GLN A 115 23.01 2.88 -4.23
CA GLN A 115 23.57 1.94 -3.25
C GLN A 115 23.01 2.16 -1.85
N TRP A 116 23.34 1.28 -0.90
CA TRP A 116 22.85 1.37 0.48
C TRP A 116 23.20 2.68 1.20
N SER A 117 24.29 3.35 0.83
CA SER A 117 24.63 4.67 1.39
C SER A 117 23.63 5.76 0.97
N ASP A 118 23.04 5.66 -0.23
CA ASP A 118 22.02 6.59 -0.69
C ASP A 118 20.70 6.37 0.08
N ILE A 119 20.36 5.11 0.34
CA ILE A 119 19.24 4.74 1.22
C ILE A 119 19.47 5.26 2.64
N ALA A 120 20.67 5.08 3.20
CA ALA A 120 21.01 5.59 4.52
C ALA A 120 20.94 7.13 4.61
N ALA A 121 21.34 7.83 3.54
CA ALA A 121 21.21 9.28 3.46
C ALA A 121 19.74 9.73 3.46
N LEU A 122 18.89 9.04 2.70
CA LEU A 122 17.44 9.30 2.67
C LEU A 122 16.78 9.00 4.03
N ALA A 123 17.19 7.90 4.69
CA ALA A 123 16.73 7.51 6.03
C ALA A 123 17.14 8.52 7.13
N GLY A 124 18.13 9.35 6.88
CA GLY A 124 18.54 10.45 7.79
C GLY A 124 17.55 11.63 7.81
N ASP A 125 16.70 11.78 6.80
CA ASP A 125 15.73 12.88 6.69
C ASP A 125 14.27 12.41 6.73
N PHE A 126 13.99 11.12 6.38
CA PHE A 126 12.64 10.55 6.28
C PHE A 126 12.60 9.15 6.87
N ASN A 127 11.46 8.75 7.43
CA ASN A 127 11.22 7.35 7.73
C ASN A 127 11.04 6.58 6.42
N LEU A 128 11.56 5.35 6.33
CA LEU A 128 11.46 4.57 5.10
C LEU A 128 10.60 3.33 5.27
N MET A 129 9.83 3.01 4.25
CA MET A 129 9.19 1.72 4.09
C MET A 129 9.82 0.99 2.91
N PHE A 130 10.17 -0.29 3.12
CA PHE A 130 10.69 -1.16 2.06
C PHE A 130 9.66 -2.22 1.69
N ASP A 131 9.67 -2.62 0.42
CA ASP A 131 8.91 -3.76 -0.05
C ASP A 131 9.62 -5.08 0.26
N PHE A 132 8.88 -6.02 0.85
CA PHE A 132 9.32 -7.38 1.11
C PHE A 132 8.60 -8.33 0.16
N VAL A 133 9.15 -8.47 -1.05
CA VAL A 133 8.60 -9.27 -2.14
C VAL A 133 9.03 -10.73 -1.95
N ILE A 134 8.64 -11.35 -0.83
CA ILE A 134 9.15 -12.66 -0.41
C ILE A 134 8.27 -13.83 -0.83
N ASN A 135 7.11 -13.58 -1.43
CA ASN A 135 6.31 -14.67 -1.97
C ASN A 135 6.97 -15.35 -3.17
N HIS A 136 7.72 -14.59 -3.96
CA HIS A 136 8.36 -15.05 -5.20
C HIS A 136 9.67 -14.31 -5.46
N ILE A 137 10.45 -14.86 -6.39
CA ILE A 137 11.77 -14.33 -6.79
C ILE A 137 11.93 -14.45 -8.31
N SER A 138 12.81 -13.65 -8.91
CA SER A 138 13.12 -13.74 -10.34
C SER A 138 13.70 -15.09 -10.75
N GLN A 139 13.36 -15.55 -11.95
CA GLN A 139 14.02 -16.69 -12.57
C GLN A 139 15.54 -16.49 -12.72
N GLN A 140 16.04 -15.27 -12.78
CA GLN A 140 17.49 -14.97 -12.84
C GLN A 140 18.16 -14.88 -11.46
N SER A 141 17.42 -15.08 -10.38
CA SER A 141 17.99 -15.09 -9.04
C SER A 141 19.02 -16.20 -8.85
N ARG A 142 20.01 -15.94 -7.99
CA ARG A 142 21.02 -16.96 -7.61
C ARG A 142 20.37 -18.22 -7.04
N TRP A 143 19.24 -18.08 -6.32
CA TRP A 143 18.53 -19.21 -5.73
C TRP A 143 17.90 -20.09 -6.80
N PHE A 144 17.19 -19.50 -7.76
CA PHE A 144 16.54 -20.28 -8.79
C PHE A 144 17.53 -20.87 -9.81
N GLN A 145 18.57 -20.13 -10.18
CA GLN A 145 19.63 -20.66 -11.02
C GLN A 145 20.36 -21.82 -10.33
N GLY A 146 20.65 -21.73 -9.03
CA GLY A 146 21.20 -22.83 -8.24
C GLY A 146 20.29 -24.06 -8.22
N TYR A 147 18.97 -23.86 -8.10
CA TYR A 147 17.97 -24.94 -8.21
C TYR A 147 18.05 -25.63 -9.57
N LEU A 148 18.01 -24.88 -10.68
CA LEU A 148 18.09 -25.43 -12.03
C LEU A 148 19.40 -26.23 -12.27
N HIS A 149 20.49 -25.80 -11.64
CA HIS A 149 21.80 -26.47 -11.72
C HIS A 149 21.96 -27.63 -10.72
N GLY A 150 20.95 -27.92 -9.90
CA GLY A 150 20.96 -29.03 -8.94
C GLY A 150 21.85 -28.78 -7.71
N GLU A 151 22.01 -27.52 -7.29
CA GLU A 151 22.74 -27.20 -6.05
C GLU A 151 21.95 -27.68 -4.83
N PRO A 152 22.53 -28.49 -3.93
CA PRO A 152 21.81 -29.09 -2.81
C PRO A 152 21.10 -28.08 -1.90
N ARG A 153 21.69 -26.90 -1.71
CA ARG A 153 21.13 -25.83 -0.87
C ARG A 153 19.72 -25.39 -1.34
N TYR A 154 19.50 -25.33 -2.65
CA TYR A 154 18.28 -24.76 -3.21
C TYR A 154 17.26 -25.82 -3.67
N GLN A 155 17.55 -27.09 -3.47
CA GLN A 155 16.75 -28.21 -3.99
C GLN A 155 15.27 -28.13 -3.56
N ASN A 156 14.97 -27.61 -2.38
CA ASN A 156 13.62 -27.51 -1.83
C ASN A 156 13.06 -26.09 -1.80
N TYR A 157 13.79 -25.09 -2.31
CA TYR A 157 13.38 -23.67 -2.24
C TYR A 157 12.17 -23.37 -3.15
N PHE A 158 11.91 -24.21 -4.14
CA PHE A 158 10.87 -24.01 -5.15
C PHE A 158 9.95 -25.24 -5.22
N ILE A 159 8.76 -25.03 -5.77
CA ILE A 159 7.74 -26.07 -5.85
C ILE A 159 7.68 -26.57 -7.28
N ASN A 160 8.19 -27.80 -7.50
CA ASN A 160 7.96 -28.56 -8.72
C ASN A 160 6.70 -29.39 -8.54
N ALA A 161 5.72 -29.20 -9.42
CA ALA A 161 4.40 -29.81 -9.30
C ALA A 161 4.04 -30.58 -10.58
N ASP A 162 3.20 -31.61 -10.44
CA ASP A 162 2.75 -32.42 -11.55
C ASP A 162 1.75 -31.65 -12.43
N PRO A 163 2.03 -31.38 -13.72
CA PRO A 163 1.13 -30.66 -14.59
C PRO A 163 -0.20 -31.35 -14.85
N ASP A 164 -0.28 -32.67 -14.64
CA ASP A 164 -1.50 -33.45 -14.85
C ASP A 164 -2.45 -33.44 -13.64
N GLU A 165 -2.06 -32.80 -12.53
CA GLU A 165 -2.92 -32.65 -11.37
C GLU A 165 -3.99 -31.56 -11.55
N ASN A 166 -5.06 -31.66 -10.77
CA ASN A 166 -6.15 -30.68 -10.79
C ASN A 166 -5.86 -29.50 -9.87
N TYR A 167 -5.62 -28.33 -10.45
CA TYR A 167 -5.39 -27.05 -9.77
C TYR A 167 -6.60 -26.09 -9.81
N SER A 168 -7.79 -26.56 -10.17
CA SER A 168 -8.99 -25.72 -10.33
C SER A 168 -9.40 -24.98 -9.06
N ARG A 169 -9.01 -25.47 -7.87
CA ARG A 169 -9.30 -24.84 -6.57
C ARG A 169 -8.36 -23.69 -6.22
N ILE A 170 -7.21 -23.60 -6.90
CA ILE A 170 -6.19 -22.59 -6.59
C ILE A 170 -6.67 -21.21 -7.02
N THR A 171 -6.54 -20.25 -6.11
CA THR A 171 -6.85 -18.85 -6.40
C THR A 171 -5.85 -18.27 -7.40
N ARG A 172 -6.35 -17.75 -8.52
CA ARG A 172 -5.54 -17.23 -9.63
C ARG A 172 -5.74 -15.72 -9.76
N PRO A 173 -4.74 -14.91 -9.37
CA PRO A 173 -4.81 -13.44 -9.50
C PRO A 173 -4.52 -12.95 -10.92
N ARG A 174 -4.00 -13.84 -11.80
CA ARG A 174 -3.61 -13.53 -13.18
C ARG A 174 -4.16 -14.56 -14.15
N THR A 175 -4.11 -14.24 -15.43
CA THR A 175 -4.50 -15.16 -16.53
C THR A 175 -3.38 -16.09 -16.98
N SER A 176 -2.13 -15.83 -16.55
CA SER A 176 -0.96 -16.67 -16.86
C SER A 176 -1.09 -18.11 -16.32
N PRO A 177 -0.43 -19.12 -16.88
CA PRO A 177 -0.42 -20.49 -16.34
C PRO A 177 0.13 -20.52 -14.91
N LEU A 178 -0.41 -21.43 -14.05
CA LEU A 178 0.08 -21.63 -12.69
C LEU A 178 1.48 -22.25 -12.67
N LEU A 179 1.71 -23.20 -13.55
CA LEU A 179 2.98 -23.91 -13.66
C LEU A 179 3.72 -23.47 -14.91
N THR A 180 4.99 -23.12 -14.74
CA THR A 180 5.88 -22.74 -15.83
C THR A 180 6.94 -23.84 -16.02
N PRO A 181 7.13 -24.38 -17.25
CA PRO A 181 8.15 -25.40 -17.51
C PRO A 181 9.56 -24.78 -17.56
N PHE A 182 10.50 -25.42 -16.87
CA PHE A 182 11.92 -25.09 -16.92
C PHE A 182 12.76 -26.33 -17.12
N THR A 183 13.89 -26.22 -17.83
CA THR A 183 14.81 -27.34 -18.06
C THR A 183 15.87 -27.38 -16.94
N LEU A 184 15.93 -28.49 -16.23
CA LEU A 184 16.98 -28.75 -15.24
C LEU A 184 18.31 -29.11 -15.91
N LYS A 185 19.41 -29.01 -15.18
CA LYS A 185 20.75 -29.43 -15.65
C LYS A 185 20.79 -30.90 -16.10
N THR A 186 19.91 -31.74 -15.57
CA THR A 186 19.75 -33.15 -15.99
C THR A 186 19.15 -33.32 -17.39
N GLY A 187 18.58 -32.25 -17.97
CA GLY A 187 17.80 -32.27 -19.19
C GLY A 187 16.31 -32.59 -19.00
N GLU A 188 15.89 -32.86 -17.77
CA GLU A 188 14.49 -33.05 -17.40
C GLU A 188 13.74 -31.74 -17.35
N THR A 189 12.42 -31.79 -17.62
CA THR A 189 11.53 -30.62 -17.45
C THR A 189 10.91 -30.63 -16.06
N ALA A 190 11.11 -29.53 -15.31
CA ALA A 190 10.41 -29.26 -14.07
C ALA A 190 9.27 -28.27 -14.31
N HIS A 191 8.11 -28.49 -13.71
CA HIS A 191 6.95 -27.61 -13.80
C HIS A 191 6.83 -26.81 -12.49
N ILE A 192 7.33 -25.59 -12.54
CA ILE A 192 7.54 -24.77 -11.35
C ILE A 192 6.35 -23.86 -11.10
N TRP A 193 5.97 -23.73 -9.83
CA TRP A 193 4.86 -22.91 -9.36
C TRP A 193 5.15 -21.43 -9.56
N THR A 194 4.27 -20.73 -10.29
CA THR A 194 4.37 -19.32 -10.65
C THR A 194 2.99 -18.67 -10.55
N THR A 195 2.64 -18.21 -9.36
CA THR A 195 1.30 -17.64 -9.08
C THR A 195 0.99 -16.45 -9.98
N PHE A 196 1.96 -15.56 -10.23
CA PHE A 196 1.76 -14.29 -10.90
C PHE A 196 2.21 -14.28 -12.36
N SER A 197 3.44 -14.67 -12.64
CA SER A 197 3.99 -14.72 -14.00
C SER A 197 5.14 -15.73 -14.08
N ALA A 198 5.52 -16.10 -15.32
CA ALA A 198 6.62 -17.03 -15.57
C ALA A 198 7.98 -16.56 -15.01
N ASP A 199 8.15 -15.26 -14.76
CA ASP A 199 9.37 -14.69 -14.17
C ASP A 199 9.27 -14.46 -12.66
N GLN A 200 8.13 -14.73 -12.04
CA GLN A 200 7.91 -14.61 -10.60
C GLN A 200 7.75 -16.00 -10.00
N ILE A 201 8.90 -16.60 -9.64
CA ILE A 201 8.98 -17.99 -9.18
C ILE A 201 8.61 -18.04 -7.70
N ASP A 202 7.52 -18.72 -7.35
CA ASP A 202 7.05 -18.82 -5.97
C ASP A 202 8.04 -19.58 -5.08
N LEU A 203 8.30 -19.03 -3.89
CA LEU A 203 9.14 -19.66 -2.88
C LEU A 203 8.35 -20.71 -2.08
N ASN A 204 9.04 -21.78 -1.69
CA ASN A 204 8.47 -22.86 -0.92
C ASN A 204 8.65 -22.65 0.60
N PHE A 205 7.70 -21.98 1.23
CA PHE A 205 7.72 -21.76 2.69
C PHE A 205 7.52 -23.03 3.53
N ARG A 206 7.25 -24.18 2.91
CA ARG A 206 7.29 -25.49 3.59
C ARG A 206 8.73 -25.95 3.86
N GLU A 207 9.73 -25.32 3.23
CA GLU A 207 11.14 -25.53 3.50
C GLU A 207 11.61 -24.58 4.62
N PRO A 208 12.08 -25.08 5.79
CA PRO A 208 12.52 -24.23 6.90
C PRO A 208 13.65 -23.27 6.55
N GLU A 209 14.55 -23.63 5.63
CA GLU A 209 15.63 -22.74 5.21
C GLU A 209 15.09 -21.50 4.46
N VAL A 210 13.96 -21.60 3.73
CA VAL A 210 13.30 -20.45 3.11
C VAL A 210 12.75 -19.50 4.18
N LEU A 211 12.14 -20.03 5.25
CA LEU A 211 11.72 -19.21 6.39
C LEU A 211 12.90 -18.50 7.04
N LEU A 212 14.02 -19.20 7.28
CA LEU A 212 15.23 -18.60 7.88
C LEU A 212 15.83 -17.50 7.00
N GLU A 213 15.91 -17.70 5.68
CA GLU A 213 16.33 -16.65 4.74
C GLU A 213 15.39 -15.43 4.82
N SER A 214 14.06 -15.67 4.89
CA SER A 214 13.09 -14.59 4.99
C SER A 214 13.26 -13.76 6.26
N ILE A 215 13.53 -14.41 7.40
CA ILE A 215 13.79 -13.73 8.68
C ILE A 215 15.08 -12.91 8.61
N ASP A 216 16.14 -13.47 8.03
CA ASP A 216 17.42 -12.78 7.89
C ASP A 216 17.30 -11.51 7.03
N ILE A 217 16.58 -11.60 5.90
CA ILE A 217 16.31 -10.46 5.01
C ILE A 217 15.44 -9.40 5.71
N LEU A 218 14.38 -9.83 6.39
CA LEU A 218 13.47 -8.94 7.12
C LEU A 218 14.23 -8.12 8.18
N LEU A 219 15.08 -8.77 8.95
CA LEU A 219 15.91 -8.12 9.97
C LEU A 219 17.01 -7.24 9.37
N GLU A 220 17.58 -7.63 8.23
CA GLU A 220 18.50 -6.78 7.47
C GLU A 220 17.81 -5.48 7.03
N TYR A 221 16.58 -5.56 6.49
CA TYR A 221 15.84 -4.36 6.07
C TYR A 221 15.60 -3.41 7.24
N ALA A 222 15.16 -3.91 8.39
CA ALA A 222 15.01 -3.09 9.59
C ALA A 222 16.35 -2.45 10.00
N SER A 223 17.45 -3.20 9.95
CA SER A 223 18.79 -2.70 10.28
C SER A 223 19.34 -1.65 9.28
N ARG A 224 18.84 -1.68 8.03
CA ARG A 224 19.19 -0.74 6.95
C ARG A 224 18.33 0.54 6.98
N GLY A 225 17.43 0.67 7.95
CA GLY A 225 16.65 1.88 8.16
C GLY A 225 15.17 1.78 7.76
N ALA A 226 14.65 0.58 7.47
CA ALA A 226 13.22 0.40 7.30
C ALA A 226 12.48 0.61 8.62
N GLN A 227 11.66 1.66 8.69
CA GLN A 227 10.72 1.92 9.78
C GLN A 227 9.36 1.24 9.54
N ALA A 228 9.14 0.79 8.33
CA ALA A 228 8.00 -0.02 7.95
C ALA A 228 8.42 -1.01 6.84
N ILE A 229 7.77 -2.17 6.81
CA ILE A 229 7.99 -3.21 5.81
C ILE A 229 6.64 -3.63 5.24
N ARG A 230 6.48 -3.45 3.92
CA ARG A 230 5.30 -3.87 3.18
C ARG A 230 5.47 -5.32 2.75
N LEU A 231 4.59 -6.18 3.22
CA LEU A 231 4.54 -7.59 2.86
C LEU A 231 3.75 -7.76 1.56
N ASP A 232 4.47 -7.78 0.44
CA ASP A 232 3.88 -7.89 -0.90
C ASP A 232 3.26 -9.25 -1.14
N ALA A 233 2.02 -9.26 -1.65
CA ALA A 233 1.29 -10.47 -2.04
C ALA A 233 1.31 -11.59 -0.97
N VAL A 234 1.41 -11.23 0.30
CA VAL A 234 1.68 -12.15 1.42
C VAL A 234 0.59 -13.21 1.60
N GLY A 235 -0.62 -12.96 1.14
CA GLY A 235 -1.73 -13.92 1.19
C GLY A 235 -1.43 -15.25 0.49
N PHE A 236 -0.52 -15.27 -0.46
CA PHE A 236 -0.15 -16.45 -1.25
C PHE A 236 1.06 -17.22 -0.71
N LEU A 237 1.59 -16.85 0.45
CA LEU A 237 2.88 -17.32 0.95
C LEU A 237 2.96 -18.84 1.09
N TRP A 238 1.93 -19.48 1.70
CA TRP A 238 1.91 -20.92 1.91
C TRP A 238 1.10 -21.63 0.84
N LYS A 239 1.68 -22.70 0.25
CA LYS A 239 1.04 -23.52 -0.78
C LYS A 239 0.78 -24.91 -0.24
N GLU A 240 -0.46 -25.36 -0.35
CA GLU A 240 -0.87 -26.68 0.10
C GLU A 240 -1.84 -27.33 -0.88
N LYS A 241 -1.58 -28.60 -1.18
CA LYS A 241 -2.38 -29.38 -2.11
C LYS A 241 -3.86 -29.39 -1.68
N ASN A 242 -4.76 -29.31 -2.63
CA ASN A 242 -6.22 -29.32 -2.40
C ASN A 242 -6.79 -28.12 -1.62
N SER A 243 -5.99 -27.10 -1.38
CA SER A 243 -6.43 -25.83 -0.79
C SER A 243 -6.63 -24.74 -1.86
N ARG A 244 -7.06 -23.56 -1.43
CA ARG A 244 -7.10 -22.36 -2.28
C ARG A 244 -5.72 -21.72 -2.48
N CYS A 245 -4.70 -22.12 -1.72
CA CYS A 245 -3.36 -21.50 -1.65
C CYS A 245 -3.36 -19.98 -1.46
N ILE A 246 -4.34 -19.50 -0.71
CA ILE A 246 -4.43 -18.11 -0.27
C ILE A 246 -5.03 -18.08 1.13
N HIS A 247 -4.56 -17.20 1.99
CA HIS A 247 -5.01 -17.00 3.37
C HIS A 247 -4.98 -18.27 4.24
N LEU A 248 -4.00 -19.13 4.00
CA LEU A 248 -3.88 -20.37 4.79
C LEU A 248 -3.41 -20.04 6.21
N PRO A 249 -3.82 -20.84 7.23
CA PRO A 249 -3.40 -20.63 8.63
C PRO A 249 -1.88 -20.51 8.79
N GLN A 250 -1.12 -21.26 8.00
CA GLN A 250 0.33 -21.22 8.02
C GLN A 250 0.89 -19.87 7.53
N THR A 251 0.23 -19.22 6.56
CA THR A 251 0.59 -17.86 6.13
C THR A 251 0.47 -16.88 7.31
N HIS A 252 -0.64 -16.92 8.03
CA HIS A 252 -0.86 -16.11 9.24
C HIS A 252 0.18 -16.41 10.32
N GLN A 253 0.51 -17.68 10.54
CA GLN A 253 1.55 -18.08 11.51
C GLN A 253 2.93 -17.54 11.16
N VAL A 254 3.31 -17.52 9.87
CA VAL A 254 4.59 -16.92 9.44
C VAL A 254 4.61 -15.42 9.70
N ILE A 255 3.51 -14.71 9.42
CA ILE A 255 3.41 -13.26 9.68
C ILE A 255 3.50 -12.98 11.19
N LYS A 256 2.82 -13.75 12.02
CA LYS A 256 2.93 -13.65 13.49
C LYS A 256 4.35 -13.88 13.99
N LEU A 257 5.05 -14.83 13.38
CA LEU A 257 6.44 -15.11 13.71
C LEU A 257 7.36 -13.93 13.34
N TRP A 258 7.20 -13.38 12.14
CA TRP A 258 7.94 -12.18 11.73
C TRP A 258 7.65 -10.99 12.66
N ARG A 259 6.36 -10.79 13.02
CA ARG A 259 5.95 -9.74 13.96
C ARG A 259 6.62 -9.90 15.32
N ALA A 260 6.56 -11.08 15.92
CA ALA A 260 7.14 -11.37 17.24
C ALA A 260 8.67 -11.18 17.26
N ILE A 261 9.36 -11.56 16.18
CA ILE A 261 10.81 -11.38 16.05
C ILE A 261 11.16 -9.90 15.90
N LEU A 262 10.43 -9.14 15.09
CA LEU A 262 10.65 -7.69 14.95
C LEU A 262 10.40 -6.96 16.27
N GLU A 263 9.32 -7.25 16.97
CA GLU A 263 9.00 -6.61 18.25
C GLU A 263 10.07 -6.83 19.31
N GLU A 264 10.80 -7.94 19.26
CA GLU A 264 11.89 -8.20 20.22
C GLU A 264 13.06 -7.24 20.05
N ILE A 265 13.39 -6.83 18.82
CA ILE A 265 14.62 -6.07 18.54
C ILE A 265 14.38 -4.76 17.77
N TRP A 266 13.28 -4.64 17.04
CA TRP A 266 12.88 -3.46 16.27
C TRP A 266 11.39 -3.15 16.51
N PRO A 267 10.97 -2.83 17.77
CA PRO A 267 9.56 -2.71 18.15
C PRO A 267 8.79 -1.63 17.38
N ASP A 268 9.50 -0.63 16.83
CA ASP A 268 8.89 0.46 16.06
C ASP A 268 8.85 0.18 14.55
N CYS A 269 9.38 -0.96 14.10
CA CYS A 269 9.30 -1.36 12.70
C CYS A 269 7.90 -1.92 12.39
N LEU A 270 7.12 -1.18 11.62
CA LEU A 270 5.75 -1.52 11.30
C LEU A 270 5.68 -2.59 10.20
N LEU A 271 4.81 -3.59 10.35
CA LEU A 271 4.43 -4.50 9.28
C LEU A 271 3.13 -4.05 8.63
N ILE A 272 3.10 -4.02 7.31
CA ILE A 272 1.94 -3.63 6.51
C ILE A 272 1.67 -4.75 5.50
N THR A 273 0.47 -5.34 5.51
CA THR A 273 0.12 -6.37 4.52
C THR A 273 -0.53 -5.75 3.29
N GLU A 274 -0.11 -6.24 2.13
CA GLU A 274 -0.72 -5.94 0.85
C GLU A 274 -1.49 -7.17 0.37
N THR A 275 -2.82 -7.09 0.44
CA THR A 275 -3.74 -8.13 0.00
C THR A 275 -4.95 -7.50 -0.68
N ASN A 276 -4.97 -7.53 -2.02
CA ASN A 276 -6.07 -6.98 -2.83
C ASN A 276 -7.22 -7.99 -2.91
N VAL A 277 -7.97 -8.11 -1.82
CA VAL A 277 -9.05 -9.09 -1.59
C VAL A 277 -10.24 -8.40 -0.92
N PRO A 278 -11.41 -9.06 -0.80
CA PRO A 278 -12.53 -8.52 -0.05
C PRO A 278 -12.17 -8.14 1.39
N HIS A 279 -12.86 -7.16 1.93
CA HIS A 279 -12.53 -6.52 3.21
C HIS A 279 -12.27 -7.50 4.36
N GLN A 280 -13.15 -8.48 4.58
CA GLN A 280 -13.01 -9.45 5.67
C GLN A 280 -11.76 -10.33 5.54
N GLU A 281 -11.38 -10.70 4.33
CA GLU A 281 -10.13 -11.42 4.07
C GLU A 281 -8.93 -10.52 4.33
N ASN A 282 -9.01 -9.23 3.97
CA ASN A 282 -7.94 -8.25 4.15
C ASN A 282 -7.67 -7.95 5.65
N ILE A 283 -8.70 -7.65 6.43
CA ILE A 283 -8.55 -7.31 7.86
C ILE A 283 -8.14 -8.51 8.71
N SER A 284 -8.30 -9.75 8.21
CA SER A 284 -7.82 -10.94 8.92
C SER A 284 -6.33 -10.89 9.23
N TYR A 285 -5.55 -10.13 8.45
CA TYR A 285 -4.11 -9.92 8.66
C TYR A 285 -3.75 -8.95 9.79
N LEU A 286 -4.72 -8.35 10.45
CA LEU A 286 -4.50 -7.67 11.72
C LEU A 286 -4.40 -8.68 12.89
N GLY A 287 -4.95 -9.90 12.71
CA GLY A 287 -4.97 -10.95 13.74
C GLY A 287 -5.66 -10.48 15.01
N ALA A 288 -5.07 -10.77 16.14
CA ALA A 288 -5.44 -10.21 17.45
C ALA A 288 -4.57 -8.99 17.83
N GLY A 289 -3.98 -8.30 16.85
CA GLY A 289 -2.95 -7.28 17.01
C GLY A 289 -1.53 -7.85 16.98
N ASP A 290 -1.40 -9.11 16.59
CA ASP A 290 -0.17 -9.91 16.60
C ASP A 290 0.35 -10.27 15.18
N GLU A 291 -0.27 -9.70 14.14
CA GLU A 291 0.16 -9.84 12.74
C GLU A 291 0.60 -8.48 12.19
N ALA A 292 -0.07 -7.94 11.17
CA ALA A 292 0.27 -6.61 10.65
C ALA A 292 -0.18 -5.50 11.60
N HIS A 293 0.54 -4.38 11.59
CA HIS A 293 0.12 -3.13 12.21
C HIS A 293 -0.90 -2.40 11.34
N MET A 294 -0.74 -2.53 10.02
CA MET A 294 -1.61 -1.87 9.06
C MET A 294 -1.97 -2.83 7.92
N VAL A 295 -3.17 -2.65 7.39
CA VAL A 295 -3.62 -3.26 6.14
C VAL A 295 -4.00 -2.16 5.14
N TYR A 296 -3.76 -2.40 3.85
CA TYR A 296 -4.15 -1.48 2.78
C TYR A 296 -5.67 -1.31 2.73
N GLN A 297 -6.15 -0.08 2.58
CA GLN A 297 -7.58 0.21 2.47
C GLN A 297 -8.00 0.19 0.99
N PHE A 298 -8.02 -0.98 0.39
CA PHE A 298 -8.31 -1.18 -1.02
C PHE A 298 -9.69 -0.75 -1.51
N PRO A 299 -10.77 -0.75 -0.71
CA PRO A 299 -12.06 -0.21 -1.16
C PRO A 299 -12.06 1.31 -1.38
N LEU A 300 -11.17 2.05 -0.71
CA LEU A 300 -11.16 3.51 -0.72
C LEU A 300 -10.92 4.13 -2.10
N PRO A 301 -9.93 3.69 -2.92
CA PRO A 301 -9.71 4.26 -4.26
C PRO A 301 -10.92 4.15 -5.19
N PRO A 302 -11.50 2.97 -5.45
CA PRO A 302 -12.64 2.87 -6.36
C PRO A 302 -13.90 3.53 -5.82
N LEU A 303 -14.13 3.55 -4.49
CA LEU A 303 -15.30 4.21 -3.90
C LEU A 303 -15.20 5.73 -3.95
N THR A 304 -14.01 6.28 -3.71
CA THR A 304 -13.77 7.72 -3.84
C THR A 304 -13.89 8.17 -5.29
N LEU A 305 -13.29 7.41 -6.23
CA LEU A 305 -13.44 7.67 -7.66
C LEU A 305 -14.91 7.65 -8.07
N HIS A 306 -15.67 6.62 -7.67
CA HIS A 306 -17.09 6.48 -7.94
C HIS A 306 -17.88 7.68 -7.40
N ALA A 307 -17.65 8.06 -6.12
CA ALA A 307 -18.36 9.17 -5.49
C ALA A 307 -18.17 10.49 -6.25
N CYS A 308 -16.92 10.78 -6.65
CA CYS A 308 -16.60 12.00 -7.40
C CYS A 308 -17.14 11.97 -8.83
N LEU A 309 -17.12 10.83 -9.52
CA LEU A 309 -17.63 10.72 -10.90
C LEU A 309 -19.18 10.75 -10.96
N ARG A 310 -19.84 10.16 -9.96
CA ARG A 310 -21.31 10.18 -9.87
C ARG A 310 -21.86 11.44 -9.20
N GLY A 311 -21.03 12.21 -8.48
CA GLY A 311 -21.51 13.26 -7.59
C GLY A 311 -22.40 12.70 -6.47
N ASN A 312 -22.09 11.50 -5.99
CA ASN A 312 -22.92 10.76 -5.04
C ASN A 312 -22.04 9.90 -4.11
N ALA A 313 -22.02 10.24 -2.83
CA ALA A 313 -21.22 9.60 -1.80
C ALA A 313 -21.92 8.40 -1.12
N ARG A 314 -23.08 7.97 -1.56
CA ARG A 314 -23.89 6.94 -0.88
C ARG A 314 -23.09 5.66 -0.62
N TRP A 315 -22.42 5.10 -1.63
CA TRP A 315 -21.68 3.85 -1.50
C TRP A 315 -20.44 4.02 -0.61
N LEU A 316 -19.72 5.13 -0.76
CA LEU A 316 -18.58 5.49 0.09
C LEU A 316 -19.03 5.63 1.56
N ARG A 317 -20.14 6.31 1.82
CA ARG A 317 -20.70 6.48 3.15
C ARG A 317 -21.14 5.15 3.76
N GLN A 318 -21.88 4.31 3.03
CA GLN A 318 -22.33 3.01 3.52
C GLN A 318 -21.14 2.10 3.88
N TRP A 319 -20.11 2.07 3.04
CA TRP A 319 -18.90 1.34 3.33
C TRP A 319 -18.19 1.89 4.58
N ALA A 320 -17.98 3.20 4.67
CA ALA A 320 -17.33 3.81 5.83
C ALA A 320 -18.11 3.56 7.14
N GLN A 321 -19.46 3.59 7.09
CA GLN A 321 -20.33 3.23 8.22
C GLN A 321 -20.20 1.75 8.61
N SER A 322 -19.97 0.85 7.67
CA SER A 322 -19.79 -0.58 7.99
C SER A 322 -18.53 -0.81 8.84
N LEU A 323 -17.48 0.01 8.69
CA LEU A 323 -16.26 -0.09 9.49
C LEU A 323 -16.49 0.28 10.96
N GLU A 324 -17.48 1.12 11.26
CA GLU A 324 -17.81 1.51 12.65
C GLU A 324 -18.42 0.35 13.46
N GLN A 325 -18.92 -0.68 12.79
CA GLN A 325 -19.50 -1.86 13.41
C GLN A 325 -18.45 -2.92 13.77
N GLU A 326 -17.21 -2.72 13.32
CA GLU A 326 -16.11 -3.63 13.53
C GLU A 326 -15.22 -3.18 14.70
N THR A 327 -14.67 -4.14 15.40
CA THR A 327 -13.68 -3.87 16.45
C THR A 327 -12.31 -4.27 15.94
N PHE A 328 -11.41 -3.30 15.83
CA PHE A 328 -10.04 -3.56 15.43
C PHE A 328 -9.13 -3.73 16.66
N PRO A 329 -8.11 -4.60 16.60
CA PRO A 329 -7.15 -4.75 17.67
C PRO A 329 -6.44 -3.43 17.99
N ALA A 330 -6.05 -3.25 19.24
CA ALA A 330 -5.26 -2.11 19.67
C ALA A 330 -3.95 -2.02 18.85
N ASN A 331 -3.48 -0.80 18.59
CA ASN A 331 -2.26 -0.53 17.82
C ASN A 331 -2.30 -1.03 16.36
N THR A 332 -3.49 -1.25 15.82
CA THR A 332 -3.69 -1.54 14.40
C THR A 332 -4.48 -0.42 13.73
N THR A 333 -4.27 -0.23 12.43
CA THR A 333 -4.99 0.77 11.64
C THR A 333 -4.94 0.46 10.16
N PHE A 334 -5.47 1.37 9.34
CA PHE A 334 -5.46 1.27 7.88
C PHE A 334 -4.35 2.12 7.26
N PHE A 335 -3.76 1.59 6.19
CA PHE A 335 -2.93 2.34 5.26
C PHE A 335 -3.83 2.84 4.13
N ASN A 336 -4.24 4.10 4.23
CA ASN A 336 -5.19 4.73 3.32
C ASN A 336 -4.47 5.30 2.10
N PHE A 337 -5.00 5.03 0.89
CA PHE A 337 -4.44 5.55 -0.35
C PHE A 337 -5.54 5.71 -1.41
N LEU A 338 -5.30 6.52 -2.44
CA LEU A 338 -6.17 6.64 -3.62
C LEU A 338 -5.50 6.14 -4.89
N ALA A 339 -4.18 6.21 -4.95
CA ALA A 339 -3.37 5.74 -6.08
C ALA A 339 -2.07 5.14 -5.59
N SER A 340 -1.51 4.22 -6.36
CA SER A 340 -0.19 3.64 -6.19
C SER A 340 0.41 3.29 -7.56
N HIS A 341 1.51 2.54 -7.58
CA HIS A 341 2.11 1.94 -8.77
C HIS A 341 1.24 0.86 -9.44
N ASP A 342 0.25 0.34 -8.72
CA ASP A 342 -0.75 -0.59 -9.23
C ASP A 342 -1.93 0.16 -9.84
N GLY A 343 -2.81 -0.55 -10.53
CA GLY A 343 -4.10 -0.02 -10.93
C GLY A 343 -5.10 -0.02 -9.76
N ILE A 344 -6.26 0.58 -9.99
CA ILE A 344 -7.35 0.63 -9.04
C ILE A 344 -8.08 -0.71 -9.05
N GLY A 345 -8.03 -1.45 -7.95
CA GLY A 345 -8.64 -2.76 -7.81
C GLY A 345 -10.18 -2.72 -7.77
N LEU A 346 -10.84 -3.64 -8.47
CA LEU A 346 -12.30 -3.79 -8.43
C LEU A 346 -12.76 -4.93 -7.50
N ARG A 347 -11.88 -5.87 -7.18
CA ARG A 347 -12.19 -6.97 -6.27
C ARG A 347 -12.59 -6.52 -4.85
N PRO A 348 -11.94 -5.51 -4.24
CA PRO A 348 -12.32 -5.03 -2.91
C PRO A 348 -13.75 -4.47 -2.81
N VAL A 349 -14.35 -4.09 -3.94
CA VAL A 349 -15.71 -3.53 -3.99
C VAL A 349 -16.74 -4.48 -4.60
N GLU A 350 -16.39 -5.77 -4.79
CA GLU A 350 -17.29 -6.78 -5.37
C GLU A 350 -18.64 -6.90 -4.62
N ASN A 351 -18.59 -6.77 -3.30
CA ASN A 351 -19.77 -6.87 -2.41
C ASN A 351 -20.31 -5.50 -1.95
N ILE A 352 -19.75 -4.40 -2.49
CA ILE A 352 -20.13 -3.03 -2.13
C ILE A 352 -20.85 -2.36 -3.31
N LEU A 353 -20.22 -2.30 -4.47
CA LEU A 353 -20.80 -1.72 -5.69
C LEU A 353 -21.61 -2.75 -6.46
N SER A 354 -22.75 -2.32 -7.01
CA SER A 354 -23.52 -3.17 -7.92
C SER A 354 -22.74 -3.45 -9.22
N THR A 355 -23.24 -4.41 -10.00
CA THR A 355 -22.65 -4.72 -11.31
C THR A 355 -22.66 -3.52 -12.25
N GLU A 356 -23.75 -2.73 -12.23
CA GLU A 356 -23.92 -1.53 -13.05
C GLU A 356 -22.91 -0.43 -12.63
N GLU A 357 -22.68 -0.25 -11.33
CA GLU A 357 -21.73 0.77 -10.85
C GLU A 357 -20.28 0.38 -11.12
N LYS A 358 -19.94 -0.91 -11.08
CA LYS A 358 -18.63 -1.39 -11.52
C LYS A 358 -18.45 -1.23 -13.03
N ALA A 359 -19.46 -1.56 -13.83
CA ALA A 359 -19.44 -1.35 -15.27
C ALA A 359 -19.31 0.14 -15.64
N PHE A 360 -19.96 1.03 -14.89
CA PHE A 360 -19.80 2.47 -15.03
C PHE A 360 -18.34 2.89 -14.83
N LEU A 361 -17.68 2.46 -13.74
CA LEU A 361 -16.27 2.79 -13.50
C LEU A 361 -15.39 2.29 -14.65
N VAL A 362 -15.59 1.07 -15.12
CA VAL A 362 -14.84 0.50 -16.24
C VAL A 362 -15.01 1.36 -17.49
N SER A 363 -16.27 1.71 -17.84
CA SER A 363 -16.54 2.53 -19.04
C SER A 363 -15.92 3.93 -18.95
N GLU A 364 -15.92 4.55 -17.77
CA GLU A 364 -15.31 5.86 -17.57
C GLU A 364 -13.78 5.80 -17.71
N VAL A 365 -13.15 4.76 -17.18
CA VAL A 365 -11.70 4.54 -17.32
C VAL A 365 -11.33 4.34 -18.79
N GLU A 366 -12.06 3.51 -19.52
CA GLU A 366 -11.82 3.29 -20.96
C GLU A 366 -12.05 4.57 -21.78
N ARG A 367 -13.10 5.33 -21.49
CA ARG A 367 -13.38 6.63 -22.12
C ARG A 367 -12.24 7.61 -21.93
N LYS A 368 -11.56 7.56 -20.78
CA LYS A 368 -10.43 8.41 -20.42
C LYS A 368 -9.07 7.79 -20.77
N GLN A 369 -9.05 6.88 -21.75
CA GLN A 369 -7.86 6.21 -22.30
C GLN A 369 -7.11 5.31 -21.30
N GLY A 370 -7.73 4.94 -20.19
CA GLY A 370 -7.21 3.91 -19.30
C GLY A 370 -7.27 2.52 -19.92
N ARG A 371 -6.81 1.53 -19.17
CA ARG A 371 -6.78 0.11 -19.57
C ARG A 371 -7.36 -0.75 -18.46
N ILE A 372 -8.00 -1.84 -18.83
CA ILE A 372 -8.56 -2.80 -17.89
C ILE A 372 -7.71 -4.06 -17.93
N SER A 373 -7.26 -4.51 -16.76
CA SER A 373 -6.71 -5.85 -16.58
C SER A 373 -7.82 -6.80 -16.17
N TRP A 374 -7.85 -8.00 -16.76
CA TRP A 374 -8.88 -8.99 -16.57
C TRP A 374 -8.36 -10.18 -15.77
N ARG A 375 -9.23 -10.87 -15.06
CA ARG A 375 -8.95 -12.17 -14.43
C ARG A 375 -9.84 -13.25 -15.03
N THR A 376 -9.37 -14.48 -14.97
CA THR A 376 -10.18 -15.66 -15.31
C THR A 376 -10.90 -16.16 -14.06
N ASN A 377 -12.20 -16.31 -14.15
CA ASN A 377 -13.05 -16.89 -13.11
C ASN A 377 -12.98 -18.43 -13.14
N PRO A 378 -13.40 -19.13 -12.07
CA PRO A 378 -13.40 -20.60 -12.04
C PRO A 378 -14.26 -21.27 -13.14
N ASP A 379 -15.27 -20.58 -13.66
CA ASP A 379 -16.14 -21.04 -14.75
C ASP A 379 -15.56 -20.75 -16.14
N GLY A 380 -14.34 -20.20 -16.24
CA GLY A 380 -13.67 -19.82 -17.48
C GLY A 380 -14.08 -18.47 -18.05
N SER A 381 -15.07 -17.78 -17.46
CA SER A 381 -15.43 -16.41 -17.83
C SER A 381 -14.34 -15.43 -17.40
N GLN A 382 -14.39 -14.21 -17.93
CA GLN A 382 -13.49 -13.13 -17.52
C GLN A 382 -14.27 -12.02 -16.82
N SER A 383 -13.66 -11.44 -15.79
CA SER A 383 -14.17 -10.26 -15.10
C SER A 383 -13.08 -9.19 -14.96
N PRO A 384 -13.46 -7.91 -14.95
CA PRO A 384 -12.51 -6.84 -14.75
C PRO A 384 -11.90 -6.95 -13.33
N TYR A 385 -10.58 -6.90 -13.27
CA TYR A 385 -9.82 -7.06 -12.03
C TYR A 385 -9.24 -5.74 -11.54
N GLU A 386 -8.67 -4.95 -12.47
CA GLU A 386 -7.90 -3.75 -12.16
C GLU A 386 -8.08 -2.70 -13.26
N MET A 387 -8.32 -1.46 -12.86
CA MET A 387 -8.40 -0.29 -13.72
C MET A 387 -7.04 0.42 -13.72
N ASN A 388 -6.36 0.43 -14.86
CA ASN A 388 -5.05 1.05 -15.04
C ASN A 388 -5.22 2.43 -15.63
N ILE A 389 -5.07 3.44 -14.80
CA ILE A 389 -5.23 4.85 -15.15
C ILE A 389 -4.56 5.71 -14.07
N ASN A 390 -3.99 6.86 -14.46
CA ASN A 390 -3.59 7.87 -13.49
C ASN A 390 -4.83 8.46 -12.78
N PHE A 391 -4.76 8.66 -11.46
CA PHE A 391 -5.92 9.05 -10.66
C PHE A 391 -6.45 10.45 -11.03
N LEU A 392 -5.57 11.40 -11.37
CA LEU A 392 -5.98 12.72 -11.85
C LEU A 392 -6.70 12.59 -13.20
N SER A 393 -6.16 11.82 -14.13
CA SER A 393 -6.80 11.54 -15.42
C SER A 393 -8.15 10.84 -15.27
N ALA A 394 -8.28 9.94 -14.29
CA ALA A 394 -9.54 9.26 -13.99
C ALA A 394 -10.63 10.24 -13.52
N LEU A 395 -10.26 11.26 -12.74
CA LEU A 395 -11.17 12.29 -12.23
C LEU A 395 -11.44 13.41 -13.23
N SER A 396 -10.52 13.70 -14.15
CA SER A 396 -10.60 14.84 -15.05
C SER A 396 -11.56 14.59 -16.23
N GLU A 397 -12.23 15.65 -16.71
CA GLU A 397 -13.00 15.62 -17.94
C GLU A 397 -12.25 16.29 -19.10
N PRO A 398 -12.36 15.80 -20.34
CA PRO A 398 -11.74 16.43 -21.48
C PRO A 398 -12.20 17.88 -21.67
N GLY A 399 -11.27 18.82 -21.76
CA GLY A 399 -11.58 20.25 -21.95
C GLY A 399 -12.05 20.99 -20.70
N GLU A 400 -12.02 20.36 -19.54
CA GLU A 400 -12.36 20.97 -18.27
C GLU A 400 -11.35 22.04 -17.85
N ALA A 401 -11.82 23.10 -17.19
CA ALA A 401 -10.95 24.13 -16.65
C ALA A 401 -9.97 23.56 -15.60
N PRO A 402 -8.68 23.94 -15.65
CA PRO A 402 -7.67 23.43 -14.71
C PRO A 402 -8.05 23.61 -13.22
N ASP A 403 -8.66 24.73 -12.88
CA ASP A 403 -9.08 24.99 -11.48
C ASP A 403 -10.18 24.04 -11.00
N THR A 404 -11.08 23.59 -11.89
CA THR A 404 -12.08 22.57 -11.57
C THR A 404 -11.43 21.20 -11.37
N GLN A 405 -10.43 20.85 -12.20
CA GLN A 405 -9.65 19.63 -12.01
C GLN A 405 -8.96 19.63 -10.65
N VAL A 406 -8.29 20.73 -10.31
CA VAL A 406 -7.61 20.91 -9.01
C VAL A 406 -8.59 20.76 -7.85
N ALA A 407 -9.73 21.45 -7.91
CA ALA A 407 -10.73 21.43 -6.85
C ALA A 407 -11.29 20.01 -6.62
N ARG A 408 -11.66 19.30 -7.70
CA ARG A 408 -12.17 17.91 -7.63
C ARG A 408 -11.10 16.96 -7.09
N PHE A 409 -9.87 17.11 -7.54
CA PHE A 409 -8.74 16.29 -7.10
C PHE A 409 -8.41 16.51 -5.63
N ALA A 410 -8.41 17.77 -5.18
CA ALA A 410 -8.24 18.13 -3.78
C ALA A 410 -9.38 17.59 -2.89
N ALA A 411 -10.63 17.66 -3.37
CA ALA A 411 -11.80 17.10 -2.68
C ALA A 411 -11.65 15.58 -2.46
N ALA A 412 -11.24 14.84 -3.48
CA ALA A 412 -10.98 13.40 -3.37
C ALA A 412 -9.89 13.10 -2.32
N HIS A 413 -8.80 13.86 -2.33
CA HIS A 413 -7.72 13.69 -1.35
C HIS A 413 -8.10 14.16 0.06
N ALA A 414 -8.98 15.14 0.19
CA ALA A 414 -9.52 15.53 1.49
C ALA A 414 -10.30 14.38 2.14
N ILE A 415 -11.03 13.57 1.36
CA ILE A 415 -11.66 12.32 1.83
C ILE A 415 -10.60 11.38 2.40
N LEU A 416 -9.51 11.14 1.66
CA LEU A 416 -8.39 10.32 2.12
C LEU A 416 -7.80 10.82 3.44
N PHE A 417 -7.59 12.15 3.57
CA PHE A 417 -6.87 12.74 4.70
C PHE A 417 -7.70 12.83 5.98
N MET A 418 -9.02 12.84 5.90
CA MET A 418 -9.89 12.93 7.07
C MET A 418 -10.30 11.57 7.65
N LEU A 419 -10.17 10.48 6.88
CA LEU A 419 -10.53 9.15 7.34
C LEU A 419 -9.55 8.60 8.38
N GLN A 420 -10.08 7.75 9.27
CA GLN A 420 -9.25 7.01 10.23
C GLN A 420 -8.23 6.14 9.50
N GLY A 421 -6.98 6.26 9.89
CA GLY A 421 -5.86 5.57 9.28
C GLY A 421 -4.69 6.50 9.01
N VAL A 422 -3.71 5.98 8.31
CA VAL A 422 -2.50 6.71 7.92
C VAL A 422 -2.56 6.99 6.42
N PRO A 423 -2.48 8.25 5.98
CA PRO A 423 -2.56 8.59 4.57
C PRO A 423 -1.26 8.29 3.84
N ALA A 424 -1.39 7.75 2.64
CA ALA A 424 -0.32 7.56 1.68
C ALA A 424 -0.69 8.20 0.34
N ILE A 425 0.23 8.97 -0.21
CA ILE A 425 0.05 9.69 -1.47
C ILE A 425 1.06 9.15 -2.48
N TYR A 426 0.57 8.76 -3.63
CA TYR A 426 1.43 8.38 -4.73
C TYR A 426 2.11 9.62 -5.32
N TYR A 427 3.40 9.53 -5.70
CA TYR A 427 4.14 10.70 -6.19
C TYR A 427 3.48 11.39 -7.38
N HIS A 428 2.85 10.64 -8.29
CA HIS A 428 2.08 11.21 -9.40
C HIS A 428 0.88 12.04 -8.94
N SER A 429 0.20 11.59 -7.88
CA SER A 429 -0.92 12.37 -7.31
C SER A 429 -0.43 13.67 -6.69
N LEU A 430 0.66 13.62 -5.91
CA LEU A 430 1.21 14.82 -5.28
C LEU A 430 1.71 15.85 -6.29
N LEU A 431 2.25 15.38 -7.43
CA LEU A 431 2.86 16.21 -8.45
C LEU A 431 1.92 16.53 -9.63
N GLY A 432 0.66 16.10 -9.58
CA GLY A 432 -0.35 16.44 -10.58
C GLY A 432 -0.06 15.90 -11.99
N SER A 433 0.52 14.69 -12.07
CA SER A 433 0.78 14.00 -13.33
C SER A 433 -0.51 13.44 -13.94
N GLU A 434 -0.48 13.18 -15.24
CA GLU A 434 -1.55 12.56 -16.03
C GLU A 434 -1.12 11.18 -16.55
N ASN A 435 -1.99 10.55 -17.35
CA ASN A 435 -1.69 9.30 -18.04
C ASN A 435 -0.42 9.39 -18.89
N ASP A 436 0.52 8.49 -18.67
CA ASP A 436 1.67 8.27 -19.54
C ASP A 436 1.28 7.36 -20.72
N ILE A 437 0.65 7.94 -21.72
CA ILE A 437 0.25 7.22 -22.94
C ILE A 437 1.47 6.78 -23.75
N ALA A 438 2.55 7.56 -23.73
CA ALA A 438 3.79 7.23 -24.44
C ALA A 438 4.44 5.98 -23.82
N GLY A 439 4.60 5.95 -22.50
CA GLY A 439 5.14 4.80 -21.78
C GLY A 439 4.26 3.54 -21.91
N LEU A 440 2.94 3.72 -21.87
CA LEU A 440 1.99 2.63 -22.14
C LEU A 440 2.20 2.02 -23.53
N ASN A 441 2.24 2.85 -24.57
CA ASN A 441 2.36 2.40 -25.96
C ASN A 441 3.74 1.78 -26.24
N ALA A 442 4.81 2.33 -25.65
CA ALA A 442 6.16 1.83 -25.84
C ALA A 442 6.39 0.48 -25.16
N SER A 443 5.79 0.26 -23.98
CA SER A 443 5.99 -0.95 -23.20
C SER A 443 4.96 -2.05 -23.47
N GLY A 444 3.74 -1.69 -23.86
CA GLY A 444 2.59 -2.59 -23.92
C GLY A 444 2.09 -3.07 -22.55
N ILE A 445 2.62 -2.52 -21.46
CA ILE A 445 2.27 -2.89 -20.09
C ILE A 445 1.26 -1.90 -19.53
N ASN A 446 0.06 -2.36 -19.18
CA ASN A 446 -1.05 -1.50 -18.74
C ASN A 446 -0.67 -0.57 -17.59
N ARG A 447 0.06 -1.05 -16.59
CA ARG A 447 0.46 -0.27 -15.41
C ARG A 447 1.42 0.88 -15.70
N ARG A 448 2.15 0.82 -16.85
CA ARG A 448 3.06 1.91 -17.27
C ARG A 448 2.34 3.24 -17.47
N ILE A 449 1.06 3.23 -17.74
CA ILE A 449 0.24 4.45 -17.83
C ILE A 449 0.33 5.34 -16.58
N ASN A 450 0.71 4.76 -15.44
CA ASN A 450 0.80 5.43 -14.13
C ASN A 450 2.19 5.25 -13.47
N ARG A 451 3.26 5.05 -14.26
CA ARG A 451 4.63 4.82 -13.77
C ARG A 451 5.67 5.66 -14.52
N GLU A 452 5.28 6.83 -15.02
CA GLU A 452 6.20 7.77 -15.67
C GLU A 452 7.34 8.17 -14.74
N LYS A 453 8.57 8.22 -15.25
CA LYS A 453 9.72 8.77 -14.54
C LYS A 453 9.80 10.25 -14.85
N LEU A 454 9.70 11.09 -13.81
CA LEU A 454 9.62 12.55 -13.97
C LEU A 454 11.02 13.16 -13.99
N ASP A 455 11.25 14.11 -14.89
CA ASP A 455 12.49 14.89 -14.89
C ASP A 455 12.51 15.90 -13.74
N PHE A 456 13.60 15.94 -12.97
CA PHE A 456 13.74 16.82 -11.81
C PHE A 456 13.59 18.30 -12.18
N ALA A 457 14.29 18.76 -13.23
CA ALA A 457 14.29 20.18 -13.60
C ALA A 457 12.91 20.61 -14.10
N ALA A 458 12.28 19.81 -14.96
CA ALA A 458 10.93 20.07 -15.46
C ALA A 458 9.89 20.07 -14.33
N THR A 459 9.97 19.10 -13.41
CA THR A 459 9.06 19.00 -12.25
C THR A 459 9.25 20.19 -11.32
N HIS A 460 10.49 20.55 -10.99
CA HIS A 460 10.79 21.73 -10.20
C HIS A 460 10.23 23.00 -10.84
N GLN A 461 10.48 23.19 -12.15
CA GLN A 461 9.96 24.36 -12.90
C GLN A 461 8.43 24.42 -12.86
N ALA A 462 7.75 23.29 -13.00
CA ALA A 462 6.30 23.24 -12.90
C ALA A 462 5.81 23.65 -11.49
N LEU A 463 6.47 23.16 -10.44
CA LEU A 463 6.07 23.45 -9.05
C LEU A 463 6.35 24.91 -8.63
N VAL A 464 7.38 25.58 -9.18
CA VAL A 464 7.65 27.00 -8.89
C VAL A 464 6.83 27.95 -9.77
N THR A 465 6.07 27.45 -10.74
CA THR A 465 5.18 28.24 -11.60
C THR A 465 3.77 28.27 -11.01
N PRO A 466 3.32 29.35 -10.35
CA PRO A 466 2.08 29.36 -9.54
C PRO A 466 0.83 29.00 -10.33
N GLU A 467 0.78 29.35 -11.62
CA GLU A 467 -0.39 29.10 -12.47
C GLU A 467 -0.39 27.69 -13.09
N SER A 468 0.67 26.91 -12.91
CA SER A 468 0.69 25.53 -13.37
C SER A 468 -0.31 24.69 -12.56
N ARG A 469 -0.94 23.69 -13.22
CA ARG A 469 -1.81 22.75 -12.53
C ARG A 469 -1.05 21.98 -11.44
N GLN A 470 0.20 21.61 -11.70
CA GLN A 470 1.07 20.92 -10.76
C GLN A 470 1.28 21.72 -9.47
N ALA A 471 1.62 23.01 -9.60
CA ALA A 471 1.78 23.88 -8.43
C ALA A 471 0.49 24.04 -7.64
N LYS A 472 -0.65 24.19 -8.32
CA LYS A 472 -1.96 24.32 -7.68
C LYS A 472 -2.36 23.05 -6.93
N ILE A 473 -2.17 21.87 -7.54
CA ILE A 473 -2.44 20.57 -6.89
C ILE A 473 -1.51 20.38 -5.68
N TYR A 474 -0.21 20.58 -5.87
CA TYR A 474 0.77 20.46 -4.80
C TYR A 474 0.43 21.40 -3.63
N ALA A 475 0.11 22.66 -3.89
CA ALA A 475 -0.27 23.63 -2.87
C ALA A 475 -1.55 23.20 -2.13
N ALA A 476 -2.58 22.76 -2.85
CA ALA A 476 -3.83 22.31 -2.26
C ALA A 476 -3.62 21.09 -1.33
N LEU A 477 -2.93 20.06 -1.81
CA LEU A 477 -2.71 18.83 -1.03
C LEU A 477 -1.78 19.08 0.17
N THR A 478 -0.68 19.81 -0.01
CA THR A 478 0.24 20.09 1.09
C THR A 478 -0.36 21.02 2.16
N THR A 479 -1.29 21.90 1.79
CA THR A 479 -2.05 22.70 2.74
C THR A 479 -2.93 21.82 3.63
N LEU A 480 -3.71 20.91 3.03
CA LEU A 480 -4.52 19.94 3.78
C LEU A 480 -3.65 19.08 4.73
N LEU A 481 -2.53 18.58 4.24
CA LEU A 481 -1.63 17.75 5.03
C LEU A 481 -1.01 18.49 6.23
N ARG A 482 -0.54 19.73 6.03
CA ARG A 482 0.04 20.54 7.10
C ARG A 482 -0.98 20.86 8.20
N ILE A 483 -2.22 21.14 7.82
CA ILE A 483 -3.30 21.35 8.79
C ILE A 483 -3.59 20.04 9.52
N ARG A 484 -3.73 18.93 8.81
CA ARG A 484 -3.96 17.61 9.39
C ARG A 484 -2.91 17.24 10.45
N GLN A 485 -1.63 17.50 10.18
CA GLN A 485 -0.54 17.19 11.11
C GLN A 485 -0.60 17.94 12.44
N GLN A 486 -1.28 19.07 12.49
CA GLN A 486 -1.40 19.91 13.68
C GLN A 486 -2.56 19.51 14.59
N HIS A 487 -3.45 18.60 14.13
CA HIS A 487 -4.69 18.27 14.80
C HIS A 487 -4.75 16.79 15.22
N PRO A 488 -4.60 16.49 16.51
CA PRO A 488 -4.70 15.12 17.06
C PRO A 488 -5.99 14.38 16.68
N ALA A 489 -7.09 15.09 16.43
CA ALA A 489 -8.32 14.48 15.92
C ALA A 489 -8.11 13.64 14.64
N PHE A 490 -7.06 13.89 13.87
CA PHE A 490 -6.71 13.08 12.69
C PHE A 490 -5.74 11.93 12.99
N SER A 491 -5.35 11.73 14.25
CA SER A 491 -4.54 10.56 14.64
C SER A 491 -5.23 9.25 14.23
N PRO A 492 -4.49 8.22 13.81
CA PRO A 492 -5.06 6.88 13.59
C PRO A 492 -5.80 6.33 14.80
N ALA A 493 -5.37 6.69 16.02
CA ALA A 493 -5.99 6.29 17.27
C ALA A 493 -7.28 7.06 17.61
N ALA A 494 -7.53 8.21 16.95
CA ALA A 494 -8.73 9.00 17.17
C ALA A 494 -9.99 8.29 16.64
N ALA A 495 -11.07 8.36 17.39
CA ALA A 495 -12.35 7.76 16.99
C ALA A 495 -12.91 8.43 15.72
N GLN A 496 -13.63 7.67 14.94
CA GLN A 496 -14.34 8.12 13.74
C GLN A 496 -15.82 7.83 13.85
N GLN A 497 -16.64 8.77 13.41
CA GLN A 497 -18.07 8.59 13.17
C GLN A 497 -18.43 9.17 11.82
N VAL A 498 -19.06 8.38 10.97
CA VAL A 498 -19.54 8.82 9.65
C VAL A 498 -20.83 9.60 9.81
N LEU A 499 -20.90 10.78 9.19
CA LEU A 499 -22.06 11.66 9.29
C LEU A 499 -23.18 11.23 8.33
N THR A 500 -24.42 11.37 8.80
CA THR A 500 -25.59 11.20 7.95
C THR A 500 -25.89 12.53 7.24
N LEU A 501 -25.46 12.62 5.98
CA LEU A 501 -25.57 13.80 5.13
C LEU A 501 -26.28 13.47 3.82
N PRO A 502 -26.77 14.47 3.07
CA PRO A 502 -27.24 14.25 1.68
C PRO A 502 -26.17 13.56 0.83
N ASP A 503 -26.59 12.81 -0.20
CA ASP A 503 -25.69 12.03 -1.05
C ASP A 503 -24.63 12.85 -1.81
N ALA A 504 -24.86 14.15 -1.98
CA ALA A 504 -23.90 15.09 -2.54
C ALA A 504 -22.71 15.41 -1.60
N LEU A 505 -22.82 15.05 -0.32
CA LEU A 505 -21.84 15.33 0.71
C LEU A 505 -21.31 14.03 1.34
N PHE A 506 -20.01 13.99 1.59
CA PHE A 506 -19.39 12.98 2.44
C PHE A 506 -18.80 13.65 3.66
N GLY A 507 -18.97 13.06 4.86
CA GLY A 507 -18.41 13.64 6.06
C GLY A 507 -18.19 12.65 7.18
N VAL A 508 -17.19 12.96 8.00
CA VAL A 508 -16.84 12.23 9.22
C VAL A 508 -16.60 13.19 10.38
N LYS A 509 -16.96 12.75 11.57
CA LYS A 509 -16.51 13.33 12.83
C LYS A 509 -15.30 12.55 13.31
N ARG A 510 -14.21 13.22 13.61
CA ARG A 510 -13.02 12.67 14.23
C ARG A 510 -12.90 13.23 15.65
N HIS A 511 -12.60 12.36 16.62
CA HIS A 511 -12.48 12.76 18.02
C HIS A 511 -11.28 12.10 18.69
N HIS A 512 -10.36 12.92 19.19
CA HIS A 512 -9.22 12.46 19.98
C HIS A 512 -9.55 12.58 21.47
N GLN A 513 -9.68 11.44 22.14
CA GLN A 513 -10.18 11.40 23.51
C GLN A 513 -9.24 12.08 24.53
N THR A 514 -7.91 11.86 24.41
CA THR A 514 -6.94 12.40 25.38
C THR A 514 -6.77 13.91 25.23
N GLU A 515 -6.75 14.41 23.98
CA GLU A 515 -6.60 15.84 23.69
C GLU A 515 -7.94 16.58 23.64
N GLU A 516 -9.06 15.86 23.85
CA GLU A 516 -10.43 16.39 23.82
C GLU A 516 -10.74 17.22 22.57
N GLU A 517 -10.10 16.87 21.45
CA GLU A 517 -10.25 17.58 20.20
C GLU A 517 -11.26 16.90 19.29
N THR A 518 -12.17 17.69 18.71
CA THR A 518 -13.14 17.22 17.72
C THR A 518 -13.03 18.03 16.43
N VAL A 519 -12.96 17.31 15.30
CA VAL A 519 -13.03 17.89 13.95
C VAL A 519 -14.11 17.18 13.13
N TYR A 520 -14.96 17.97 12.50
CA TYR A 520 -15.91 17.50 11.49
C TYR A 520 -15.33 17.81 10.10
N GLY A 521 -14.99 16.78 9.36
CA GLY A 521 -14.53 16.91 7.98
C GLY A 521 -15.67 16.61 7.01
N ILE A 522 -16.00 17.54 6.11
CA ILE A 522 -17.06 17.40 5.13
C ILE A 522 -16.52 17.80 3.74
N VAL A 523 -16.92 17.04 2.74
CA VAL A 523 -16.55 17.25 1.33
C VAL A 523 -17.80 17.26 0.47
N ASN A 524 -17.96 18.29 -0.34
CA ASN A 524 -18.92 18.30 -1.44
C ASN A 524 -18.33 17.50 -2.62
N VAL A 525 -18.94 16.36 -2.96
CA VAL A 525 -18.48 15.48 -4.06
C VAL A 525 -19.15 15.80 -5.41
N THR A 526 -19.72 17.00 -5.54
CA THR A 526 -20.38 17.48 -6.75
C THR A 526 -19.79 18.79 -7.24
N GLY A 527 -20.00 19.13 -8.51
CA GLY A 527 -19.63 20.44 -9.07
C GLY A 527 -20.62 21.58 -8.75
N ALA A 528 -21.75 21.27 -8.10
CA ALA A 528 -22.76 22.26 -7.72
C ALA A 528 -22.61 22.67 -6.26
N SER A 529 -23.06 23.89 -5.93
CA SER A 529 -23.15 24.34 -4.54
C SER A 529 -24.13 23.47 -3.75
N GLN A 530 -23.78 23.18 -2.48
CA GLN A 530 -24.58 22.38 -1.56
C GLN A 530 -24.72 23.09 -0.22
N THR A 531 -25.93 23.12 0.33
CA THR A 531 -26.14 23.62 1.69
C THR A 531 -25.75 22.55 2.70
N LEU A 532 -24.77 22.84 3.55
CA LEU A 532 -24.42 22.03 4.71
C LEU A 532 -25.22 22.52 5.92
N PHE A 533 -25.97 21.61 6.53
CA PHE A 533 -26.57 21.82 7.83
C PHE A 533 -25.97 20.83 8.84
N LEU A 534 -25.32 21.36 9.89
CA LEU A 534 -24.71 20.57 10.96
C LEU A 534 -24.87 21.32 12.29
N PRO A 535 -25.55 20.76 13.32
CA PRO A 535 -25.91 21.47 14.54
C PRO A 535 -24.72 21.61 15.50
N VAL A 536 -23.63 22.23 15.03
CA VAL A 536 -22.42 22.51 15.80
C VAL A 536 -21.95 23.95 15.51
N THR A 537 -21.15 24.48 16.42
CA THR A 537 -20.43 25.76 16.22
C THR A 537 -18.93 25.49 16.32
N GLY A 538 -18.16 26.14 15.49
CA GLY A 538 -16.71 25.93 15.45
C GLY A 538 -16.01 26.86 14.48
N THR A 539 -14.81 26.52 14.09
CA THR A 539 -14.00 27.26 13.13
C THR A 539 -13.54 26.31 12.02
N ASP A 540 -13.71 26.70 10.77
CA ASP A 540 -13.11 25.97 9.65
C ASP A 540 -11.59 26.12 9.67
N LEU A 541 -10.89 25.00 9.81
CA LEU A 541 -9.43 24.96 9.87
C LEU A 541 -8.76 25.38 8.56
N LEU A 542 -9.46 25.26 7.43
CA LEU A 542 -8.91 25.55 6.09
C LEU A 542 -8.94 27.04 5.78
N THR A 543 -9.94 27.77 6.28
CA THR A 543 -10.15 29.17 5.97
C THR A 543 -10.06 30.10 7.18
N GLY A 544 -10.14 29.56 8.40
CA GLY A 544 -10.24 30.30 9.64
C GLY A 544 -11.62 30.94 9.88
N THR A 545 -12.62 30.66 9.03
CA THR A 545 -13.96 31.26 9.16
C THR A 545 -14.79 30.57 10.24
N PRO A 546 -15.59 31.33 11.03
CA PRO A 546 -16.54 30.73 11.96
C PRO A 546 -17.63 29.92 11.24
N PHE A 547 -17.99 28.79 11.81
CA PHE A 547 -19.12 27.98 11.40
C PHE A 547 -20.21 28.00 12.48
N ASN A 548 -21.44 28.31 12.10
CA ASN A 548 -22.55 28.48 13.03
C ASN A 548 -23.77 27.66 12.61
N GLY A 549 -23.58 26.37 12.37
CA GLY A 549 -24.67 25.42 12.10
C GLY A 549 -25.05 25.26 10.64
N VAL A 550 -24.80 26.25 9.78
CA VAL A 550 -25.16 26.21 8.36
C VAL A 550 -24.15 27.00 7.51
N CYS A 551 -23.82 26.47 6.34
CA CYS A 551 -23.07 27.19 5.29
C CYS A 551 -23.37 26.64 3.90
N GLU A 552 -23.04 27.43 2.87
CA GLU A 552 -22.99 26.95 1.49
C GLU A 552 -21.58 26.45 1.17
N LEU A 553 -21.49 25.23 0.65
CA LEU A 553 -20.26 24.64 0.12
C LEU A 553 -20.27 24.72 -1.39
N ALA A 554 -19.35 25.46 -1.98
CA ALA A 554 -19.15 25.49 -3.42
C ALA A 554 -18.89 24.08 -3.97
N GLY A 555 -19.00 23.91 -5.29
CA GLY A 555 -18.64 22.63 -5.94
C GLY A 555 -17.23 22.19 -5.56
N TRP A 556 -17.07 20.92 -5.17
CA TRP A 556 -15.79 20.31 -4.74
C TRP A 556 -15.15 20.92 -3.50
N GLN A 557 -15.87 21.76 -2.75
CA GLN A 557 -15.31 22.37 -1.55
C GLN A 557 -15.24 21.38 -0.39
N THR A 558 -14.14 21.49 0.35
CA THR A 558 -13.93 20.83 1.65
C THR A 558 -14.03 21.83 2.78
N ILE A 559 -14.58 21.43 3.93
CA ILE A 559 -14.55 22.16 5.18
C ILE A 559 -14.13 21.23 6.33
N TRP A 560 -13.24 21.69 7.21
CA TRP A 560 -12.83 21.00 8.42
C TRP A 560 -13.18 21.85 9.66
N ILE A 561 -14.29 21.54 10.29
CA ILE A 561 -14.83 22.32 11.41
C ILE A 561 -14.23 21.82 12.71
N HIS A 562 -13.36 22.58 13.31
CA HIS A 562 -12.81 22.36 14.65
C HIS A 562 -13.79 22.87 15.69
N VAL A 563 -14.23 21.99 16.57
CA VAL A 563 -15.10 22.31 17.70
C VAL A 563 -14.27 22.29 18.97
N LYS A 564 -14.15 23.43 19.64
CA LYS A 564 -13.51 23.48 20.96
C LYS A 564 -14.43 22.82 21.99
N ALA A 565 -13.87 22.03 22.88
CA ALA A 565 -14.60 21.57 24.05
C ALA A 565 -15.18 22.80 24.78
N GLN A 566 -16.50 22.80 24.97
CA GLN A 566 -17.07 23.80 25.87
C GLN A 566 -16.58 23.43 27.28
N PRO A 567 -16.02 24.37 28.06
CA PRO A 567 -15.78 24.09 29.46
C PRO A 567 -17.12 23.69 30.08
N GLU A 568 -17.13 22.55 30.76
CA GLU A 568 -18.29 22.13 31.55
C GLU A 568 -18.71 23.30 32.46
N ALA A 569 -19.99 23.73 32.30
CA ALA A 569 -20.55 24.84 33.05
C ALA A 569 -20.82 24.46 34.50
#